data_0b84761d0302c2102568a1a1c1df93a7
#
_entry.id   0b84761d0302c2102568a1a1c1df93a7
#
_cell.length_a   1.000
_cell.length_b   1.000
_cell.length_c   1.000
_cell.angle_alpha   90.00
_cell.angle_beta   90.00
_cell.angle_gamma   90.00
#
_symmetry.space_group_name_H-M   'P 1'
#
loop_
_entity.id
_entity.type
_entity.pdbx_description
1 polymer ?
#
loop_
_entity_poly.entity_id
_entity_poly.type
_entity_poly.pdbx_seq_one_letter_code
_entity_poly.pdbx_strand_id
1 'polypeptide(L)'
;MVRVTDIKLGYLDLAKTKKVDESIYREFTKKYKPQIGDVVFSQVGAYGNSSYVNKTKAFCLGQNIVCISPKQQLLNSFYLYSCLNSPFVKQQIDACVGGSSQPTISLRNINTLQIPYLSLSIQNKIAAILSNYDRLIENNTRRIEILEEMARSLYDEWFVKFRFPGYEQTKMVDSELELIPEGWEVNRLDNALILQRGFDLPTKQRQESNVPVYASTGVTGTHNEAKVKAPGVVTGRSGSLGTVIYIDEDFWALNTTLWVKEFRRVTPLYAFYLLSNLRLEQFNSGAAVPTLNRNDVHSLQVVIPSHLVLEQFNCFVKPLFAMKKNLQTRNVNLRKTRDLLLPKLISGEIDVENLDIETEIAA
;
A
#
# COMPACT_ATOMS: atom_id res chain seq x y z
N MET A 1 4.27 -3.90 20.12
CA MET A 1 5.07 -2.68 20.31
C MET A 1 5.05 -1.87 19.04
N VAL A 2 4.67 -0.62 19.10
CA VAL A 2 4.68 0.34 17.97
C VAL A 2 6.08 0.93 17.82
N ARG A 3 6.59 0.96 16.59
CA ARG A 3 7.89 1.55 16.23
C ARG A 3 7.67 2.82 15.40
N VAL A 4 8.67 3.67 15.25
CA VAL A 4 8.62 4.88 14.41
C VAL A 4 8.13 4.57 12.98
N THR A 5 8.56 3.45 12.41
CA THR A 5 8.13 2.98 11.07
C THR A 5 6.68 2.56 10.97
N ASP A 6 6.03 2.32 12.10
CA ASP A 6 4.62 1.91 12.16
C ASP A 6 3.68 3.13 12.26
N ILE A 7 4.22 4.34 12.51
CA ILE A 7 3.46 5.59 12.59
C ILE A 7 3.31 6.18 11.20
N LYS A 8 2.08 6.21 10.71
CA LYS A 8 1.72 6.75 9.40
C LYS A 8 0.52 7.69 9.55
N LEU A 9 0.31 8.52 8.54
CA LEU A 9 -0.88 9.36 8.48
C LEU A 9 -2.15 8.49 8.49
N GLY A 10 -3.11 8.82 9.35
CA GLY A 10 -4.36 8.09 9.52
C GLY A 10 -4.46 7.42 10.88
N TYR A 11 -5.26 6.36 10.94
CA TYR A 11 -5.40 5.54 12.13
C TYR A 11 -4.20 4.65 12.37
N LEU A 12 -3.88 4.40 13.64
CA LEU A 12 -2.76 3.53 14.00
C LEU A 12 -3.09 2.05 13.66
N ASP A 13 -2.38 1.50 12.69
CA ASP A 13 -2.50 0.08 12.35
C ASP A 13 -1.63 -0.78 13.26
N LEU A 14 -2.28 -1.58 14.10
CA LEU A 14 -1.62 -2.50 15.02
C LEU A 14 -1.40 -3.91 14.45
N ALA A 15 -1.91 -4.21 13.26
CA ALA A 15 -1.84 -5.57 12.69
C ALA A 15 -0.39 -6.00 12.37
N LYS A 16 0.41 -5.07 11.86
CA LYS A 16 1.80 -5.29 11.41
C LYS A 16 2.87 -4.91 12.44
N THR A 17 2.45 -4.53 13.66
CA THR A 17 3.39 -4.12 14.70
C THR A 17 4.16 -5.31 15.30
N LYS A 18 5.38 -5.04 15.81
CA LYS A 18 6.20 -6.06 16.48
C LYS A 18 5.46 -6.63 17.70
N LYS A 19 5.28 -7.94 17.73
CA LYS A 19 4.80 -8.63 18.93
C LYS A 19 5.90 -8.66 19.99
N VAL A 20 5.52 -8.50 21.24
CA VAL A 20 6.41 -8.52 22.42
C VAL A 20 5.76 -9.31 23.53
N ASP A 21 6.58 -9.82 24.45
CA ASP A 21 6.12 -10.55 25.62
C ASP A 21 5.43 -9.64 26.63
N GLU A 22 4.61 -10.22 27.49
CA GLU A 22 3.85 -9.49 28.50
C GLU A 22 4.74 -8.70 29.47
N SER A 23 5.93 -9.22 29.82
CA SER A 23 6.91 -8.53 30.65
C SER A 23 7.36 -7.20 30.05
N ILE A 24 7.71 -7.23 28.75
CA ILE A 24 8.11 -6.03 27.99
C ILE A 24 6.92 -5.07 27.86
N TYR A 25 5.72 -5.59 27.60
CA TYR A 25 4.52 -4.75 27.54
C TYR A 25 4.29 -4.02 28.88
N ARG A 26 4.37 -4.70 30.02
CA ARG A 26 4.20 -4.12 31.36
C ARG A 26 5.28 -3.08 31.66
N GLU A 27 6.53 -3.35 31.31
CA GLU A 27 7.62 -2.39 31.49
C GLU A 27 7.36 -1.09 30.74
N PHE A 28 7.05 -1.18 29.43
CA PHE A 28 6.85 -0.01 28.56
C PHE A 28 5.53 0.73 28.81
N THR A 29 4.56 0.10 29.47
CA THR A 29 3.27 0.73 29.85
C THR A 29 3.21 1.15 31.31
N LYS A 30 4.29 0.97 32.08
CA LYS A 30 4.35 1.29 33.53
C LYS A 30 4.01 2.77 33.80
N LYS A 31 4.49 3.70 32.97
CA LYS A 31 4.27 5.14 33.13
C LYS A 31 2.98 5.62 32.49
N TYR A 32 2.66 5.09 31.33
CA TYR A 32 1.46 5.45 30.57
C TYR A 32 1.04 4.29 29.68
N LYS A 33 -0.25 4.00 29.69
CA LYS A 33 -0.88 3.01 28.80
C LYS A 33 -1.70 3.75 27.75
N PRO A 34 -1.31 3.67 26.46
CA PRO A 34 -2.04 4.37 25.39
C PRO A 34 -3.51 3.99 25.34
N GLN A 35 -4.38 4.96 25.10
CA GLN A 35 -5.83 4.84 25.09
C GLN A 35 -6.42 5.33 23.76
N ILE A 36 -7.69 5.02 23.53
CA ILE A 36 -8.45 5.62 22.42
C ILE A 36 -8.46 7.15 22.59
N GLY A 37 -8.27 7.87 21.50
CA GLY A 37 -8.18 9.31 21.48
C GLY A 37 -6.78 9.87 21.65
N ASP A 38 -5.81 9.05 22.01
CA ASP A 38 -4.42 9.47 22.00
C ASP A 38 -3.90 9.67 20.58
N VAL A 39 -2.91 10.55 20.45
CA VAL A 39 -2.15 10.73 19.21
C VAL A 39 -0.73 10.24 19.44
N VAL A 40 -0.32 9.25 18.67
CA VAL A 40 1.05 8.74 18.68
C VAL A 40 1.90 9.54 17.69
N PHE A 41 3.05 10.03 18.14
CA PHE A 41 3.88 10.98 17.41
C PHE A 41 5.34 10.52 17.38
N SER A 42 5.99 10.57 16.21
CA SER A 42 7.39 10.16 16.03
C SER A 42 8.35 11.32 16.22
N GLN A 43 9.46 11.06 16.97
CA GLN A 43 10.46 12.07 17.30
C GLN A 43 11.71 12.03 16.44
N VAL A 44 12.11 10.86 15.91
CA VAL A 44 13.42 10.64 15.28
C VAL A 44 13.26 9.97 13.92
N GLY A 45 14.10 10.35 12.97
CA GLY A 45 14.11 9.80 11.60
C GLY A 45 12.92 10.31 10.79
N ALA A 46 11.85 9.53 10.74
CA ALA A 46 10.55 9.99 10.19
C ALA A 46 9.81 10.86 11.24
N TYR A 47 10.45 11.91 11.70
CA TYR A 47 9.92 12.81 12.73
C TYR A 47 8.65 13.52 12.29
N GLY A 48 7.83 13.90 13.27
CA GLY A 48 6.61 14.66 13.01
C GLY A 48 5.47 13.85 12.38
N ASN A 49 5.65 12.57 12.11
CA ASN A 49 4.54 11.72 11.73
C ASN A 49 3.66 11.44 12.93
N SER A 50 2.35 11.46 12.72
CA SER A 50 1.39 11.17 13.78
C SER A 50 0.31 10.22 13.29
N SER A 51 -0.18 9.37 14.20
CA SER A 51 -1.30 8.46 13.97
C SER A 51 -2.31 8.60 15.12
N TYR A 52 -3.58 8.51 14.79
CA TYR A 52 -4.68 8.54 15.74
C TYR A 52 -4.98 7.13 16.26
N VAL A 53 -5.15 7.01 17.58
CA VAL A 53 -5.52 5.74 18.24
C VAL A 53 -7.03 5.61 18.27
N ASN A 54 -7.59 4.73 17.46
CA ASN A 54 -9.04 4.51 17.33
C ASN A 54 -9.50 3.10 17.78
N LYS A 55 -8.58 2.25 18.28
CA LYS A 55 -8.89 0.87 18.66
C LYS A 55 -8.38 0.54 20.07
N THR A 56 -9.15 -0.28 20.78
CA THR A 56 -8.87 -0.71 22.17
C THR A 56 -7.77 -1.77 22.31
N LYS A 57 -7.19 -2.25 21.21
CA LYS A 57 -6.17 -3.30 21.28
C LYS A 57 -4.96 -2.82 22.10
N ALA A 58 -4.54 -3.62 23.09
CA ALA A 58 -3.40 -3.32 23.93
C ALA A 58 -2.10 -3.24 23.11
N PHE A 59 -1.33 -2.14 23.30
CA PHE A 59 -0.02 -1.95 22.70
C PHE A 59 0.86 -1.08 23.60
N CYS A 60 2.18 -1.15 23.39
CA CYS A 60 3.14 -0.26 24.01
C CYS A 60 3.93 0.50 22.95
N LEU A 61 4.50 1.64 23.32
CA LEU A 61 5.32 2.47 22.46
C LEU A 61 6.79 2.05 22.55
N GLY A 62 7.45 1.95 21.42
CA GLY A 62 8.91 1.79 21.35
C GLY A 62 9.64 3.10 21.61
N GLN A 63 10.96 3.08 21.39
CA GLN A 63 11.79 4.27 21.54
C GLN A 63 11.47 5.35 20.51
N ASN A 64 11.73 6.62 20.86
CA ASN A 64 11.57 7.78 19.99
C ASN A 64 10.13 8.05 19.54
N ILE A 65 9.18 7.67 20.35
CA ILE A 65 7.74 7.87 20.14
C ILE A 65 7.15 8.54 21.37
N VAL A 66 6.29 9.50 21.13
CA VAL A 66 5.51 10.20 22.16
C VAL A 66 4.04 9.86 22.02
N CYS A 67 3.36 9.75 23.15
CA CYS A 67 1.90 9.72 23.21
C CYS A 67 1.40 11.08 23.68
N ILE A 68 0.56 11.71 22.88
CA ILE A 68 -0.06 12.99 23.21
C ILE A 68 -1.52 12.69 23.55
N SER A 69 -1.89 12.95 24.81
CA SER A 69 -3.23 12.70 25.33
C SER A 69 -3.91 14.04 25.63
N PRO A 70 -4.87 14.49 24.81
CA PRO A 70 -5.54 15.77 25.04
C PRO A 70 -6.53 15.68 26.19
N LYS A 71 -6.73 16.81 26.88
CA LYS A 71 -7.85 16.97 27.80
C LYS A 71 -9.14 17.16 27.02
N GLN A 72 -9.93 16.11 26.87
CA GLN A 72 -11.11 16.07 25.99
C GLN A 72 -12.14 17.17 26.25
N GLN A 73 -12.19 17.73 27.48
CA GLN A 73 -13.04 18.87 27.80
C GLN A 73 -12.60 20.20 27.16
N LEU A 74 -11.33 20.26 26.67
CA LEU A 74 -10.75 21.46 26.10
C LEU A 74 -10.35 21.25 24.62
N LEU A 75 -9.99 20.04 24.26
CA LEU A 75 -9.39 19.74 22.96
C LEU A 75 -9.88 18.39 22.44
N ASN A 76 -10.59 18.40 21.31
CA ASN A 76 -11.00 17.19 20.63
C ASN A 76 -9.76 16.45 20.10
N SER A 77 -9.68 15.16 20.38
CA SER A 77 -8.53 14.31 20.05
C SER A 77 -8.25 14.23 18.54
N PHE A 78 -9.29 14.08 17.73
CA PHE A 78 -9.12 14.00 16.28
C PHE A 78 -8.81 15.36 15.65
N TYR A 79 -9.33 16.45 16.24
CA TYR A 79 -8.95 17.80 15.88
C TYR A 79 -7.46 18.05 16.14
N LEU A 80 -6.96 17.66 17.34
CA LEU A 80 -5.52 17.73 17.65
C LEU A 80 -4.68 16.96 16.63
N TYR A 81 -5.05 15.70 16.34
CA TYR A 81 -4.41 14.88 15.32
C TYR A 81 -4.38 15.59 13.96
N SER A 82 -5.49 16.19 13.56
CA SER A 82 -5.59 16.94 12.30
C SER A 82 -4.70 18.18 12.29
N CYS A 83 -4.66 18.94 13.38
CA CYS A 83 -3.77 20.10 13.53
C CYS A 83 -2.28 19.71 13.40
N LEU A 84 -1.85 18.63 14.05
CA LEU A 84 -0.47 18.14 13.99
C LEU A 84 -0.04 17.75 12.57
N ASN A 85 -0.99 17.39 11.71
CA ASN A 85 -0.75 17.07 10.31
C ASN A 85 -1.01 18.24 9.36
N SER A 86 -1.45 19.38 9.84
CA SER A 86 -1.66 20.58 9.01
C SER A 86 -0.33 21.19 8.54
N PRO A 87 -0.29 21.86 7.37
CA PRO A 87 0.90 22.57 6.91
C PRO A 87 1.43 23.57 7.93
N PHE A 88 0.54 24.26 8.64
CA PHE A 88 0.90 25.23 9.67
C PHE A 88 1.72 24.62 10.81
N VAL A 89 1.33 23.47 11.34
CA VAL A 89 2.07 22.80 12.43
C VAL A 89 3.29 22.06 11.88
N LYS A 90 3.21 21.48 10.66
CA LYS A 90 4.37 20.85 10.00
C LYS A 90 5.53 21.83 9.80
N GLN A 91 5.27 23.06 9.40
CA GLN A 91 6.31 24.10 9.29
C GLN A 91 6.97 24.38 10.65
N GLN A 92 6.21 24.43 11.74
CA GLN A 92 6.77 24.60 13.09
C GLN A 92 7.63 23.39 13.50
N ILE A 93 7.19 22.17 13.18
CA ILE A 93 7.94 20.94 13.45
C ILE A 93 9.28 21.00 12.71
N ASP A 94 9.29 21.32 11.42
CA ASP A 94 10.48 21.40 10.59
C ASP A 94 11.45 22.48 11.08
N ALA A 95 10.93 23.61 11.56
CA ALA A 95 11.75 24.69 12.16
C ALA A 95 12.38 24.30 13.51
N CYS A 96 11.79 23.33 14.22
CA CYS A 96 12.24 22.87 15.53
C CYS A 96 13.17 21.65 15.48
N VAL A 97 13.40 21.07 14.30
CA VAL A 97 14.22 19.86 14.13
C VAL A 97 15.70 20.20 14.21
N GLY A 98 16.42 19.46 15.04
CA GLY A 98 17.88 19.50 15.16
C GLY A 98 18.51 18.15 14.78
N GLY A 99 19.83 18.14 14.66
CA GLY A 99 20.63 16.94 14.37
C GLY A 99 20.98 16.77 12.90
N SER A 100 22.28 16.77 12.61
CA SER A 100 22.81 16.70 11.24
C SER A 100 22.77 15.31 10.63
N SER A 101 22.89 14.25 11.44
CA SER A 101 22.90 12.86 10.97
C SER A 101 21.55 12.16 11.17
N GLN A 102 20.79 12.52 12.19
CA GLN A 102 19.46 11.99 12.48
C GLN A 102 18.52 13.10 12.92
N PRO A 103 17.65 13.61 12.03
CA PRO A 103 16.69 14.66 12.36
C PRO A 103 15.81 14.24 13.55
N THR A 104 15.76 15.10 14.58
CA THR A 104 15.07 14.82 15.83
C THR A 104 14.33 16.04 16.34
N ILE A 105 13.09 15.84 16.79
CA ILE A 105 12.33 16.84 17.55
C ILE A 105 12.27 16.46 19.03
N SER A 106 12.69 17.39 19.90
CA SER A 106 12.68 17.16 21.34
C SER A 106 11.28 17.28 21.95
N LEU A 107 11.05 16.64 23.11
CA LEU A 107 9.81 16.82 23.88
C LEU A 107 9.54 18.28 24.23
N ARG A 108 10.60 19.04 24.52
CA ARG A 108 10.48 20.47 24.78
C ARG A 108 9.90 21.21 23.59
N ASN A 109 10.41 20.92 22.38
CA ASN A 109 9.93 21.55 21.14
C ASN A 109 8.50 21.11 20.80
N ILE A 110 8.13 19.84 21.03
CA ILE A 110 6.75 19.36 20.84
C ILE A 110 5.80 20.16 21.74
N ASN A 111 6.18 20.46 22.98
CA ASN A 111 5.36 21.22 23.91
C ASN A 111 5.21 22.72 23.54
N THR A 112 6.04 23.24 22.64
CA THR A 112 5.95 24.63 22.15
C THR A 112 5.16 24.78 20.85
N LEU A 113 4.71 23.68 20.25
CA LEU A 113 3.93 23.71 19.03
C LEU A 113 2.62 24.46 19.25
N GLN A 114 2.36 25.44 18.42
CA GLN A 114 1.14 26.23 18.45
C GLN A 114 0.09 25.58 17.56
N ILE A 115 -1.09 25.33 18.12
CA ILE A 115 -2.26 24.85 17.39
C ILE A 115 -3.39 25.90 17.45
N PRO A 116 -4.19 26.10 16.41
CA PRO A 116 -5.36 26.96 16.49
C PRO A 116 -6.33 26.46 17.56
N TYR A 117 -6.72 27.35 18.45
CA TYR A 117 -7.65 27.02 19.55
C TYR A 117 -9.05 27.60 19.25
N LEU A 118 -9.93 26.73 18.81
CA LEU A 118 -11.33 27.04 18.49
C LEU A 118 -12.25 26.55 19.63
N SER A 119 -13.51 26.98 19.63
CA SER A 119 -14.49 26.42 20.57
C SER A 119 -14.63 24.90 20.38
N LEU A 120 -14.90 24.15 21.46
CA LEU A 120 -15.02 22.70 21.41
C LEU A 120 -16.11 22.24 20.41
N SER A 121 -17.19 23.00 20.29
CA SER A 121 -18.23 22.76 19.29
C SER A 121 -17.71 22.80 17.87
N ILE A 122 -16.93 23.81 17.51
CA ILE A 122 -16.29 23.94 16.17
C ILE A 122 -15.24 22.84 15.97
N GLN A 123 -14.41 22.55 16.99
CA GLN A 123 -13.44 21.45 16.93
C GLN A 123 -14.13 20.11 16.62
N ASN A 124 -15.26 19.82 17.26
CA ASN A 124 -16.02 18.59 17.05
C ASN A 124 -16.58 18.50 15.62
N LYS A 125 -17.09 19.60 15.07
CA LYS A 125 -17.58 19.64 13.69
C LYS A 125 -16.46 19.43 12.68
N ILE A 126 -15.31 20.07 12.85
CA ILE A 126 -14.13 19.89 12.02
C ILE A 126 -13.64 18.43 12.11
N ALA A 127 -13.55 17.90 13.32
CA ALA A 127 -13.14 16.51 13.55
C ALA A 127 -14.10 15.52 12.87
N ALA A 128 -15.41 15.74 12.95
CA ALA A 128 -16.42 14.91 12.30
C ALA A 128 -16.27 14.92 10.77
N ILE A 129 -16.08 16.09 10.15
CA ILE A 129 -15.84 16.20 8.70
C ILE A 129 -14.61 15.41 8.30
N LEU A 130 -13.46 15.70 8.92
CA LEU A 130 -12.17 15.12 8.52
C LEU A 130 -12.08 13.60 8.82
N SER A 131 -12.65 13.15 9.96
CA SER A 131 -12.68 11.72 10.30
C SER A 131 -13.56 10.91 9.37
N ASN A 132 -14.59 11.50 8.77
CA ASN A 132 -15.40 10.85 7.74
C ASN A 132 -14.59 10.54 6.49
N TYR A 133 -13.71 11.46 6.04
CA TYR A 133 -12.78 11.18 4.95
C TYR A 133 -11.83 10.03 5.30
N ASP A 134 -11.24 10.03 6.48
CA ASP A 134 -10.32 8.99 6.91
C ASP A 134 -11.02 7.62 7.03
N ARG A 135 -12.24 7.58 7.56
CA ARG A 135 -13.06 6.34 7.60
C ARG A 135 -13.39 5.79 6.20
N LEU A 136 -13.74 6.67 5.26
CA LEU A 136 -13.97 6.25 3.88
C LEU A 136 -12.70 5.69 3.22
N ILE A 137 -11.55 6.34 3.45
CA ILE A 137 -10.25 5.87 2.95
C ILE A 137 -9.89 4.51 3.55
N GLU A 138 -10.07 4.33 4.86
CA GLU A 138 -9.81 3.05 5.55
C GLU A 138 -10.73 1.93 5.01
N ASN A 139 -12.03 2.22 4.88
CA ASN A 139 -13.00 1.26 4.32
C ASN A 139 -12.63 0.85 2.89
N ASN A 140 -12.32 1.83 2.03
CA ASN A 140 -11.90 1.53 0.66
C ASN A 140 -10.60 0.71 0.64
N THR A 141 -9.63 1.02 1.51
CA THR A 141 -8.36 0.28 1.61
C THR A 141 -8.61 -1.17 2.01
N ARG A 142 -9.47 -1.42 2.99
CA ARG A 142 -9.86 -2.78 3.39
C ARG A 142 -10.58 -3.53 2.26
N ARG A 143 -11.47 -2.84 1.52
CA ARG A 143 -12.14 -3.45 0.35
C ARG A 143 -11.16 -3.82 -0.76
N ILE A 144 -10.12 -2.99 -0.98
CA ILE A 144 -9.05 -3.29 -1.94
C ILE A 144 -8.31 -4.58 -1.52
N GLU A 145 -7.93 -4.71 -0.24
CA GLU A 145 -7.27 -5.92 0.28
C GLU A 145 -8.13 -7.18 0.09
N ILE A 146 -9.44 -7.08 0.36
CA ILE A 146 -10.39 -8.19 0.14
C ILE A 146 -10.48 -8.57 -1.34
N LEU A 147 -10.56 -7.59 -2.25
CA LEU A 147 -10.63 -7.85 -3.69
C LEU A 147 -9.36 -8.53 -4.21
N GLU A 148 -8.19 -8.13 -3.69
CA GLU A 148 -6.90 -8.77 -4.01
C GLU A 148 -6.86 -10.22 -3.50
N GLU A 149 -7.32 -10.45 -2.28
CA GLU A 149 -7.39 -11.78 -1.67
C GLU A 149 -8.38 -12.69 -2.42
N MET A 150 -9.56 -12.18 -2.80
CA MET A 150 -10.53 -12.91 -3.61
C MET A 150 -9.96 -13.36 -4.95
N ALA A 151 -9.28 -12.43 -5.66
CA ALA A 151 -8.69 -12.75 -6.96
C ALA A 151 -7.53 -13.75 -6.84
N ARG A 152 -6.71 -13.63 -5.78
CA ARG A 152 -5.65 -14.59 -5.48
C ARG A 152 -6.20 -15.96 -5.12
N SER A 153 -7.20 -16.02 -4.24
CA SER A 153 -7.84 -17.27 -3.84
C SER A 153 -8.46 -17.98 -5.03
N LEU A 154 -9.07 -17.23 -5.97
CA LEU A 154 -9.60 -17.80 -7.19
C LEU A 154 -8.50 -18.42 -8.06
N TYR A 155 -7.34 -17.74 -8.20
CA TYR A 155 -6.19 -18.30 -8.91
C TYR A 155 -5.69 -19.58 -8.22
N ASP A 156 -5.55 -19.58 -6.91
CA ASP A 156 -5.05 -20.73 -6.15
C ASP A 156 -6.02 -21.94 -6.28
N GLU A 157 -7.34 -21.72 -6.20
CA GLU A 157 -8.31 -22.79 -6.38
C GLU A 157 -8.26 -23.37 -7.81
N TRP A 158 -8.22 -22.52 -8.83
CA TRP A 158 -8.33 -22.98 -10.21
C TRP A 158 -7.04 -23.56 -10.77
N PHE A 159 -5.89 -22.96 -10.49
CA PHE A 159 -4.62 -23.25 -11.18
C PHE A 159 -3.56 -23.92 -10.29
N VAL A 160 -3.71 -23.85 -8.98
CA VAL A 160 -2.83 -24.56 -8.04
C VAL A 160 -3.51 -25.85 -7.55
N LYS A 161 -4.81 -25.80 -7.22
CA LYS A 161 -5.58 -26.95 -6.74
C LYS A 161 -6.42 -27.62 -7.82
N PHE A 162 -6.43 -27.07 -9.04
CA PHE A 162 -7.17 -27.55 -10.21
C PHE A 162 -8.69 -27.64 -10.02
N ARG A 163 -9.27 -26.76 -9.16
CA ARG A 163 -10.72 -26.72 -8.87
C ARG A 163 -11.39 -25.60 -9.66
N PHE A 164 -11.28 -25.63 -10.97
CA PHE A 164 -11.95 -24.72 -11.90
C PHE A 164 -13.39 -25.19 -12.22
N PRO A 165 -14.27 -24.38 -12.77
CA PRO A 165 -15.61 -24.80 -13.15
C PRO A 165 -15.59 -25.98 -14.11
N GLY A 166 -16.24 -27.10 -13.72
CA GLY A 166 -16.26 -28.35 -14.49
C GLY A 166 -15.10 -29.30 -14.18
N TYR A 167 -14.24 -29.02 -13.21
CA TYR A 167 -13.09 -29.87 -12.85
C TYR A 167 -13.52 -31.30 -12.43
N GLU A 168 -14.69 -31.49 -11.84
CA GLU A 168 -15.22 -32.80 -11.40
C GLU A 168 -15.41 -33.76 -12.55
N GLN A 169 -15.63 -33.23 -13.76
CA GLN A 169 -15.85 -34.01 -14.99
C GLN A 169 -14.56 -34.11 -15.83
N THR A 170 -13.50 -33.43 -15.42
CA THR A 170 -12.23 -33.39 -16.14
C THR A 170 -11.31 -34.48 -15.59
N LYS A 171 -10.79 -35.34 -16.48
CA LYS A 171 -9.81 -36.35 -16.10
C LYS A 171 -8.46 -35.70 -15.73
N MET A 172 -7.78 -36.29 -14.78
CA MET A 172 -6.40 -35.97 -14.48
C MET A 172 -5.50 -36.89 -15.29
N VAL A 173 -4.46 -36.33 -15.92
CA VAL A 173 -3.49 -37.04 -16.74
C VAL A 173 -2.08 -36.84 -16.22
N ASP A 174 -1.23 -37.83 -16.37
CA ASP A 174 0.18 -37.75 -16.00
C ASP A 174 0.92 -36.71 -16.82
N SER A 175 1.81 -35.96 -16.19
CA SER A 175 2.69 -34.97 -16.83
C SER A 175 4.08 -34.96 -16.21
N GLU A 176 5.00 -34.17 -16.79
CA GLU A 176 6.37 -33.99 -16.27
C GLU A 176 6.39 -33.29 -14.89
N LEU A 177 5.32 -32.58 -14.51
CA LEU A 177 5.20 -31.85 -13.24
C LEU A 177 4.24 -32.48 -12.22
N GLU A 178 3.63 -33.61 -12.48
CA GLU A 178 2.61 -34.33 -11.72
C GLU A 178 1.30 -34.46 -12.52
N LEU A 179 0.21 -34.85 -11.84
CA LEU A 179 -1.13 -34.95 -12.47
C LEU A 179 -1.65 -33.54 -12.79
N ILE A 180 -2.04 -33.33 -14.03
CA ILE A 180 -2.69 -32.11 -14.50
C ILE A 180 -4.04 -32.42 -15.15
N PRO A 181 -4.97 -31.45 -15.25
CA PRO A 181 -6.23 -31.65 -15.96
C PRO A 181 -6.05 -31.97 -17.43
N GLU A 182 -6.85 -32.87 -17.97
CA GLU A 182 -6.86 -33.20 -19.40
C GLU A 182 -7.10 -31.93 -20.24
N GLY A 183 -6.31 -31.76 -21.30
CA GLY A 183 -6.35 -30.56 -22.17
C GLY A 183 -5.50 -29.39 -21.67
N TRP A 184 -4.81 -29.55 -20.52
CA TRP A 184 -3.76 -28.63 -20.11
C TRP A 184 -2.40 -29.19 -20.53
N GLU A 185 -1.38 -28.34 -20.62
CA GLU A 185 -0.06 -28.75 -21.05
C GLU A 185 1.04 -28.27 -20.10
N VAL A 186 2.05 -29.10 -19.93
CA VAL A 186 3.33 -28.65 -19.33
C VAL A 186 4.23 -28.15 -20.46
N ASN A 187 4.74 -26.95 -20.29
CA ASN A 187 5.62 -26.37 -21.29
C ASN A 187 6.55 -25.33 -20.67
N ARG A 188 7.60 -24.95 -21.39
CA ARG A 188 8.50 -23.89 -20.95
C ARG A 188 7.76 -22.56 -20.85
N LEU A 189 8.18 -21.71 -19.89
CA LEU A 189 7.57 -20.39 -19.68
C LEU A 189 7.64 -19.51 -20.94
N ASP A 190 8.73 -19.61 -21.75
CA ASP A 190 8.86 -18.82 -22.97
C ASP A 190 7.86 -19.22 -24.07
N ASN A 191 7.22 -20.39 -23.97
CA ASN A 191 6.06 -20.75 -24.80
C ASN A 191 4.75 -20.13 -24.31
N ALA A 192 4.66 -19.81 -23.02
CA ALA A 192 3.51 -19.14 -22.44
C ALA A 192 3.56 -17.61 -22.59
N LEU A 193 4.74 -17.01 -22.33
CA LEU A 193 4.94 -15.56 -22.37
C LEU A 193 6.43 -15.23 -22.59
N ILE A 194 6.73 -14.06 -23.14
CA ILE A 194 8.11 -13.59 -23.34
C ILE A 194 8.43 -12.44 -22.41
N LEU A 195 9.43 -12.62 -21.55
CA LEU A 195 10.01 -11.55 -20.73
C LEU A 195 11.09 -10.80 -21.53
N GLN A 196 11.09 -9.47 -21.40
CA GLN A 196 12.11 -8.59 -21.96
C GLN A 196 12.60 -7.61 -20.90
N ARG A 197 13.91 -7.27 -20.96
CA ARG A 197 14.47 -6.17 -20.15
C ARG A 197 13.81 -4.86 -20.53
N GLY A 198 13.49 -4.06 -19.51
CA GLY A 198 12.97 -2.70 -19.68
C GLY A 198 14.02 -1.74 -20.26
N PHE A 199 13.63 -0.49 -20.38
CA PHE A 199 14.35 0.55 -21.12
C PHE A 199 15.11 1.47 -20.17
N ASP A 200 16.24 1.97 -20.64
CA ASP A 200 17.02 2.96 -19.88
C ASP A 200 16.29 4.32 -19.92
N LEU A 201 16.12 4.94 -18.76
CA LEU A 201 15.59 6.30 -18.61
C LEU A 201 16.21 6.95 -17.38
N PRO A 202 17.36 7.64 -17.54
CA PRO A 202 17.98 8.38 -16.45
C PRO A 202 17.05 9.44 -15.86
N THR A 203 17.13 9.66 -14.56
CA THR A 203 16.24 10.62 -13.85
C THR A 203 16.26 12.02 -14.47
N LYS A 204 17.44 12.47 -14.95
CA LYS A 204 17.59 13.78 -15.60
C LYS A 204 16.85 13.92 -16.95
N GLN A 205 16.51 12.80 -17.60
CA GLN A 205 15.79 12.78 -18.86
C GLN A 205 14.28 12.61 -18.70
N ARG A 206 13.82 12.42 -17.46
CA ARG A 206 12.38 12.28 -17.21
C ARG A 206 11.72 13.64 -17.35
N GLN A 207 10.64 13.66 -18.11
CA GLN A 207 9.75 14.82 -18.23
C GLN A 207 8.47 14.48 -17.44
N GLU A 208 8.23 15.23 -16.37
CA GLU A 208 7.08 14.98 -15.51
C GLU A 208 5.76 15.08 -16.30
N SER A 209 4.96 14.03 -16.27
CA SER A 209 3.69 13.91 -16.97
C SER A 209 2.84 12.79 -16.33
N ASN A 210 1.95 12.15 -17.11
CA ASN A 210 0.98 11.18 -16.59
C ASN A 210 1.38 9.71 -16.77
N VAL A 211 2.45 9.40 -17.50
CA VAL A 211 2.87 8.03 -17.75
C VAL A 211 3.74 7.53 -16.60
N PRO A 212 3.32 6.50 -15.84
CA PRO A 212 4.10 5.99 -14.73
C PRO A 212 5.37 5.27 -15.20
N VAL A 213 6.46 5.48 -14.45
CA VAL A 213 7.77 4.83 -14.67
C VAL A 213 7.98 3.77 -13.59
N TYR A 214 8.04 2.50 -14.00
CA TYR A 214 8.18 1.36 -13.10
C TYR A 214 9.63 0.87 -13.00
N ALA A 215 10.16 0.84 -11.78
CA ALA A 215 11.39 0.15 -11.41
C ALA A 215 11.09 -1.18 -10.72
N SER A 216 12.13 -1.92 -10.32
CA SER A 216 11.99 -3.16 -9.53
C SER A 216 11.29 -2.97 -8.18
N THR A 217 11.25 -1.75 -7.66
CA THR A 217 10.59 -1.37 -6.40
C THR A 217 9.18 -0.80 -6.58
N GLY A 218 8.67 -0.73 -7.81
CA GLY A 218 7.38 -0.10 -8.15
C GLY A 218 7.54 1.22 -8.89
N VAL A 219 6.53 2.10 -8.80
CA VAL A 219 6.54 3.42 -9.45
C VAL A 219 7.61 4.31 -8.83
N THR A 220 8.47 4.89 -9.67
CA THR A 220 9.58 5.77 -9.26
C THR A 220 9.51 7.17 -9.87
N GLY A 221 8.39 7.54 -10.42
CA GLY A 221 8.12 8.83 -11.04
C GLY A 221 7.26 8.69 -12.27
N THR A 222 7.20 9.76 -13.07
CA THR A 222 6.40 9.82 -14.29
C THR A 222 7.25 10.25 -15.49
N HIS A 223 6.71 10.07 -16.69
CA HIS A 223 7.32 10.51 -17.96
C HIS A 223 6.21 10.90 -18.95
N ASN A 224 6.57 11.54 -20.04
CA ASN A 224 5.63 11.97 -21.08
C ASN A 224 5.43 10.93 -22.20
N GLU A 225 6.24 9.86 -22.22
CA GLU A 225 6.17 8.80 -23.23
C GLU A 225 6.00 7.44 -22.57
N ALA A 226 5.10 6.59 -23.10
CA ALA A 226 4.98 5.19 -22.74
C ALA A 226 5.74 4.31 -23.75
N LYS A 227 6.52 3.34 -23.25
CA LYS A 227 7.16 2.32 -24.09
C LYS A 227 6.39 1.01 -24.13
N VAL A 228 5.47 0.82 -23.21
CA VAL A 228 4.68 -0.41 -23.10
C VAL A 228 3.19 -0.03 -23.00
N LYS A 229 2.38 -0.70 -23.82
CA LYS A 229 0.92 -0.57 -23.80
C LYS A 229 0.30 -1.47 -22.76
N ALA A 230 -0.78 -0.97 -22.14
CA ALA A 230 -1.60 -1.76 -21.23
C ALA A 230 -2.42 -2.86 -21.94
N PRO A 231 -2.76 -3.96 -21.23
CA PRO A 231 -2.28 -4.33 -19.90
C PRO A 231 -0.86 -4.91 -19.92
N GLY A 232 -0.07 -4.61 -18.91
CA GLY A 232 1.29 -5.10 -18.74
C GLY A 232 1.52 -5.85 -17.44
N VAL A 233 2.54 -6.70 -17.44
CA VAL A 233 3.05 -7.37 -16.24
C VAL A 233 4.55 -7.14 -16.16
N VAL A 234 5.01 -6.69 -14.98
CA VAL A 234 6.39 -6.32 -14.72
C VAL A 234 6.89 -7.05 -13.47
N THR A 235 8.14 -7.53 -13.51
CA THR A 235 8.83 -8.05 -12.31
C THR A 235 10.21 -7.44 -12.16
N GLY A 236 10.75 -7.47 -10.95
CA GLY A 236 12.11 -6.98 -10.68
C GLY A 236 13.17 -7.83 -11.39
N ARG A 237 14.10 -7.16 -12.09
CA ARG A 237 15.27 -7.77 -12.72
C ARG A 237 16.53 -7.53 -11.89
N SER A 238 16.69 -6.35 -11.30
CA SER A 238 17.90 -5.96 -10.56
C SER A 238 17.51 -5.17 -9.31
N GLY A 239 18.12 -5.50 -8.19
CA GLY A 239 17.81 -4.93 -6.87
C GLY A 239 16.73 -5.72 -6.15
N SER A 240 15.47 -5.34 -6.25
CA SER A 240 14.34 -6.07 -5.64
C SER A 240 13.82 -7.12 -6.60
N LEU A 241 14.00 -8.40 -6.27
CA LEU A 241 13.46 -9.53 -7.04
C LEU A 241 12.15 -10.04 -6.42
N GLY A 242 11.37 -10.82 -7.19
CA GLY A 242 10.16 -11.49 -6.70
C GLY A 242 8.89 -10.65 -6.68
N THR A 243 9.00 -9.31 -6.71
CA THR A 243 7.82 -8.46 -6.83
C THR A 243 7.29 -8.47 -8.26
N VAL A 244 6.02 -8.87 -8.43
CA VAL A 244 5.32 -8.82 -9.72
C VAL A 244 4.21 -7.79 -9.65
N ILE A 245 4.04 -7.00 -10.70
CA ILE A 245 3.07 -5.91 -10.76
C ILE A 245 2.23 -6.05 -12.03
N TYR A 246 0.91 -6.06 -11.88
CA TYR A 246 -0.04 -5.91 -12.99
C TYR A 246 -0.33 -4.44 -13.21
N ILE A 247 -0.25 -3.97 -14.46
CA ILE A 247 -0.39 -2.56 -14.83
C ILE A 247 -1.48 -2.45 -15.90
N ASP A 248 -2.48 -1.64 -15.63
CA ASP A 248 -3.65 -1.47 -16.48
C ASP A 248 -3.70 -0.09 -17.18
N GLU A 249 -2.56 0.57 -17.27
CA GLU A 249 -2.35 1.81 -18.00
C GLU A 249 -1.03 1.76 -18.79
N ASP A 250 -0.88 2.59 -19.80
CA ASP A 250 0.35 2.68 -20.56
C ASP A 250 1.51 3.16 -19.67
N PHE A 251 2.69 2.56 -19.79
CA PHE A 251 3.78 2.79 -18.85
C PHE A 251 5.17 2.72 -19.48
N TRP A 252 6.17 3.15 -18.71
CA TRP A 252 7.59 2.93 -19.00
C TRP A 252 8.17 1.90 -18.02
N ALA A 253 8.65 0.78 -18.55
CA ALA A 253 9.39 -0.22 -17.77
C ALA A 253 10.87 0.14 -17.76
N LEU A 254 11.48 0.39 -16.58
CA LEU A 254 12.91 0.67 -16.47
C LEU A 254 13.78 -0.58 -16.67
N ASN A 255 15.04 -0.36 -17.01
CA ASN A 255 16.06 -1.38 -17.20
C ASN A 255 16.29 -2.29 -15.97
N THR A 256 15.85 -1.89 -14.79
CA THR A 256 15.86 -2.69 -13.55
C THR A 256 14.72 -3.70 -13.48
N THR A 257 13.85 -3.75 -14.48
CA THR A 257 12.71 -4.67 -14.58
C THR A 257 12.81 -5.62 -15.76
N LEU A 258 12.10 -6.73 -15.66
CA LEU A 258 11.62 -7.53 -16.79
C LEU A 258 10.13 -7.25 -16.96
N TRP A 259 9.67 -7.07 -18.18
CA TRP A 259 8.27 -6.90 -18.52
C TRP A 259 7.83 -7.95 -19.54
N VAL A 260 6.57 -8.34 -19.51
CA VAL A 260 6.02 -9.30 -20.47
C VAL A 260 5.77 -8.60 -21.79
N LYS A 261 6.66 -8.87 -22.76
CA LYS A 261 6.59 -8.33 -24.11
C LYS A 261 5.46 -8.95 -24.92
N GLU A 262 5.23 -10.23 -24.71
CA GLU A 262 4.29 -11.03 -25.50
C GLU A 262 3.59 -12.04 -24.59
N PHE A 263 2.27 -12.04 -24.60
CA PHE A 263 1.42 -13.05 -23.99
C PHE A 263 1.04 -14.04 -25.11
N ARG A 264 1.69 -15.18 -25.17
CA ARG A 264 1.52 -16.16 -26.26
C ARG A 264 0.34 -17.07 -26.06
N ARG A 265 0.30 -17.73 -24.92
CA ARG A 265 -0.71 -18.76 -24.60
C ARG A 265 -1.42 -18.50 -23.28
N VAL A 266 -1.14 -17.38 -22.63
CA VAL A 266 -1.71 -17.00 -21.35
C VAL A 266 -2.23 -15.57 -21.39
N THR A 267 -3.17 -15.27 -20.53
CA THR A 267 -3.72 -13.92 -20.40
C THR A 267 -2.89 -13.08 -19.42
N PRO A 268 -2.91 -11.73 -19.50
CA PRO A 268 -2.15 -10.88 -18.61
C PRO A 268 -2.43 -11.09 -17.12
N LEU A 269 -3.70 -11.33 -16.72
CA LEU A 269 -4.07 -11.59 -15.33
C LEU A 269 -3.55 -12.95 -14.85
N TYR A 270 -3.64 -13.98 -15.67
CA TYR A 270 -3.05 -15.27 -15.35
C TYR A 270 -1.53 -15.17 -15.23
N ALA A 271 -0.87 -14.50 -16.19
CA ALA A 271 0.59 -14.29 -16.20
C ALA A 271 1.07 -13.56 -14.93
N PHE A 272 0.30 -12.57 -14.45
CA PHE A 272 0.57 -11.88 -13.19
C PHE A 272 0.64 -12.86 -12.01
N TYR A 273 -0.36 -13.72 -11.85
CA TYR A 273 -0.38 -14.70 -10.76
C TYR A 273 0.63 -15.82 -10.97
N LEU A 274 0.79 -16.32 -12.19
CA LEU A 274 1.80 -17.32 -12.52
C LEU A 274 3.19 -16.85 -12.10
N LEU A 275 3.63 -15.67 -12.55
CA LEU A 275 4.93 -15.10 -12.20
C LEU A 275 5.06 -14.82 -10.70
N SER A 276 3.98 -14.41 -10.02
CA SER A 276 3.97 -14.19 -8.57
C SER A 276 4.19 -15.49 -7.78
N ASN A 277 3.76 -16.63 -8.31
CA ASN A 277 3.90 -17.93 -7.64
C ASN A 277 5.23 -18.64 -7.93
N LEU A 278 5.97 -18.22 -8.98
CA LEU A 278 7.26 -18.82 -9.34
C LEU A 278 8.40 -18.51 -8.37
N ARG A 279 8.17 -17.68 -7.33
CA ARG A 279 9.19 -17.28 -6.33
C ARG A 279 10.49 -16.84 -7.00
N LEU A 280 10.39 -15.86 -7.90
CA LEU A 280 11.48 -15.43 -8.77
C LEU A 280 12.73 -14.96 -8.01
N GLU A 281 12.62 -14.61 -6.73
CA GLU A 281 13.74 -14.28 -5.85
C GLU A 281 14.74 -15.44 -5.66
N GLN A 282 14.31 -16.68 -5.87
CA GLN A 282 15.17 -17.88 -5.76
C GLN A 282 16.13 -18.01 -6.94
N PHE A 283 15.85 -17.35 -8.08
CA PHE A 283 16.67 -17.39 -9.29
C PHE A 283 17.69 -16.24 -9.35
N ASN A 284 18.13 -15.77 -8.16
CA ASN A 284 19.14 -14.73 -8.09
C ASN A 284 20.49 -15.25 -8.60
N SER A 285 21.00 -14.65 -9.66
CA SER A 285 22.31 -14.95 -10.25
C SER A 285 23.40 -13.90 -9.95
N GLY A 286 23.03 -12.82 -9.23
CA GLY A 286 23.95 -11.72 -8.88
C GLY A 286 24.56 -11.87 -7.50
N ALA A 287 25.88 -11.71 -7.36
CA ALA A 287 26.59 -11.79 -6.08
C ALA A 287 26.45 -10.51 -5.23
N ALA A 288 26.70 -9.33 -5.81
CA ALA A 288 26.67 -8.05 -5.10
C ALA A 288 25.30 -7.35 -5.20
N VAL A 289 24.65 -7.43 -6.36
CA VAL A 289 23.31 -6.91 -6.59
C VAL A 289 22.44 -8.06 -7.05
N PRO A 290 21.33 -8.38 -6.35
CA PRO A 290 20.40 -9.39 -6.79
C PRO A 290 19.98 -9.14 -8.25
N THR A 291 20.17 -10.14 -9.10
CA THR A 291 19.88 -10.02 -10.55
C THR A 291 19.18 -11.27 -11.05
N LEU A 292 18.10 -11.09 -11.78
CA LEU A 292 17.33 -12.16 -12.41
C LEU A 292 17.71 -12.27 -13.89
N ASN A 293 18.20 -13.45 -14.28
CA ASN A 293 18.44 -13.76 -15.67
C ASN A 293 17.15 -14.27 -16.33
N ARG A 294 16.66 -13.57 -17.35
CA ARG A 294 15.42 -13.94 -18.03
C ARG A 294 15.48 -15.36 -18.66
N ASN A 295 16.65 -15.81 -19.09
CA ASN A 295 16.77 -17.12 -19.75
C ASN A 295 16.53 -18.26 -18.75
N ASP A 296 16.98 -18.09 -17.49
CA ASP A 296 16.72 -19.07 -16.44
C ASP A 296 15.22 -19.16 -16.15
N VAL A 297 14.53 -18.00 -16.09
CA VAL A 297 13.08 -17.93 -15.92
C VAL A 297 12.33 -18.50 -17.11
N HIS A 298 12.75 -18.20 -18.33
CA HIS A 298 12.15 -18.71 -19.56
C HIS A 298 12.22 -20.25 -19.68
N SER A 299 13.26 -20.87 -19.09
CA SER A 299 13.43 -22.32 -19.12
C SER A 299 12.55 -23.09 -18.14
N LEU A 300 11.87 -22.40 -17.22
CA LEU A 300 11.02 -23.04 -16.21
C LEU A 300 9.85 -23.76 -16.87
N GLN A 301 9.60 -24.99 -16.43
CA GLN A 301 8.41 -25.73 -16.82
C GLN A 301 7.20 -25.19 -16.02
N VAL A 302 6.13 -24.89 -16.72
CA VAL A 302 4.89 -24.36 -16.15
C VAL A 302 3.69 -25.07 -16.76
N VAL A 303 2.61 -25.16 -16.00
CA VAL A 303 1.34 -25.65 -16.50
C VAL A 303 0.63 -24.53 -17.28
N ILE A 304 0.24 -24.80 -18.52
CA ILE A 304 -0.53 -23.88 -19.35
C ILE A 304 -1.97 -24.40 -19.41
N PRO A 305 -2.93 -23.68 -18.83
CA PRO A 305 -4.34 -24.09 -18.86
C PRO A 305 -4.96 -23.98 -20.25
N SER A 306 -6.07 -24.65 -20.45
CA SER A 306 -6.86 -24.49 -21.69
C SER A 306 -7.34 -23.03 -21.84
N HIS A 307 -7.44 -22.56 -23.07
CA HIS A 307 -7.90 -21.19 -23.36
C HIS A 307 -9.27 -20.87 -22.75
N LEU A 308 -10.18 -21.84 -22.75
CA LEU A 308 -11.52 -21.67 -22.17
C LEU A 308 -11.48 -21.35 -20.69
N VAL A 309 -10.66 -22.07 -19.90
CA VAL A 309 -10.51 -21.83 -18.46
C VAL A 309 -9.84 -20.48 -18.20
N LEU A 310 -8.86 -20.07 -19.02
CA LEU A 310 -8.23 -18.75 -18.92
C LEU A 310 -9.24 -17.62 -19.17
N GLU A 311 -10.11 -17.74 -20.17
CA GLU A 311 -11.13 -16.73 -20.45
C GLU A 311 -12.20 -16.67 -19.34
N GLN A 312 -12.63 -17.82 -18.84
CA GLN A 312 -13.53 -17.86 -17.68
C GLN A 312 -12.90 -17.18 -16.46
N PHE A 313 -11.64 -17.47 -16.16
CA PHE A 313 -10.92 -16.81 -15.07
C PHE A 313 -10.87 -15.28 -15.26
N ASN A 314 -10.57 -14.81 -16.47
CA ASN A 314 -10.59 -13.40 -16.80
C ASN A 314 -11.95 -12.75 -16.54
N CYS A 315 -13.05 -13.44 -16.90
CA CYS A 315 -14.40 -12.93 -16.65
C CYS A 315 -14.67 -12.67 -15.17
N PHE A 316 -14.13 -13.50 -14.27
CA PHE A 316 -14.30 -13.32 -12.83
C PHE A 316 -13.32 -12.30 -12.24
N VAL A 317 -12.05 -12.31 -12.66
CA VAL A 317 -11.00 -11.52 -12.02
C VAL A 317 -10.93 -10.08 -12.55
N LYS A 318 -11.18 -9.86 -13.85
CA LYS A 318 -11.14 -8.52 -14.44
C LYS A 318 -12.06 -7.50 -13.75
N PRO A 319 -13.30 -7.84 -13.37
CA PRO A 319 -14.16 -6.94 -12.59
C PRO A 319 -13.57 -6.59 -11.22
N LEU A 320 -12.90 -7.54 -10.53
CA LEU A 320 -12.27 -7.28 -9.23
C LEU A 320 -11.15 -6.26 -9.36
N PHE A 321 -10.31 -6.38 -10.39
CA PHE A 321 -9.25 -5.40 -10.68
C PHE A 321 -9.81 -4.02 -11.06
N ALA A 322 -10.90 -3.97 -11.83
CA ALA A 322 -11.57 -2.71 -12.17
C ALA A 322 -12.15 -2.03 -10.91
N MET A 323 -12.78 -2.79 -10.00
CA MET A 323 -13.27 -2.28 -8.72
C MET A 323 -12.11 -1.79 -7.84
N LYS A 324 -11.02 -2.55 -7.74
CA LYS A 324 -9.80 -2.17 -7.03
C LYS A 324 -9.27 -0.81 -7.53
N LYS A 325 -9.10 -0.64 -8.84
CA LYS A 325 -8.63 0.61 -9.45
C LYS A 325 -9.54 1.79 -9.13
N ASN A 326 -10.86 1.59 -9.23
CA ASN A 326 -11.84 2.63 -8.88
C ASN A 326 -11.69 3.06 -7.41
N LEU A 327 -11.56 2.11 -6.48
CA LEU A 327 -11.36 2.42 -5.06
C LEU A 327 -10.02 3.11 -4.80
N GLN A 328 -8.94 2.73 -5.49
CA GLN A 328 -7.64 3.41 -5.40
C GLN A 328 -7.75 4.87 -5.86
N THR A 329 -8.38 5.12 -7.01
CA THR A 329 -8.62 6.47 -7.53
C THR A 329 -9.49 7.30 -6.57
N ARG A 330 -10.55 6.71 -6.01
CA ARG A 330 -11.38 7.38 -4.98
C ARG A 330 -10.55 7.75 -3.76
N ASN A 331 -9.67 6.87 -3.29
CA ASN A 331 -8.80 7.16 -2.14
C ASN A 331 -7.82 8.31 -2.42
N VAL A 332 -7.27 8.40 -3.63
CA VAL A 332 -6.44 9.56 -4.04
C VAL A 332 -7.24 10.86 -3.96
N ASN A 333 -8.46 10.87 -4.51
CA ASN A 333 -9.32 12.05 -4.49
C ASN A 333 -9.77 12.41 -3.06
N LEU A 334 -10.15 11.44 -2.24
CA LEU A 334 -10.53 11.66 -0.83
C LEU A 334 -9.38 12.28 -0.04
N ARG A 335 -8.15 11.77 -0.18
CA ARG A 335 -6.96 12.36 0.46
C ARG A 335 -6.74 13.78 -0.01
N LYS A 336 -6.74 14.02 -1.32
CA LYS A 336 -6.57 15.37 -1.89
C LYS A 336 -7.62 16.35 -1.36
N THR A 337 -8.89 15.96 -1.32
CA THR A 337 -9.97 16.83 -0.82
C THR A 337 -9.81 17.10 0.66
N ARG A 338 -9.54 16.06 1.48
CA ARG A 338 -9.29 16.22 2.93
C ARG A 338 -8.13 17.18 3.19
N ASP A 339 -7.02 17.00 2.47
CA ASP A 339 -5.79 17.79 2.67
C ASP A 339 -5.96 19.26 2.22
N LEU A 340 -6.84 19.53 1.24
CA LEU A 340 -7.25 20.88 0.84
C LEU A 340 -8.23 21.50 1.85
N LEU A 341 -9.12 20.73 2.44
CA LEU A 341 -10.11 21.20 3.42
C LEU A 341 -9.47 21.53 4.77
N LEU A 342 -8.49 20.73 5.19
CA LEU A 342 -7.86 20.85 6.51
C LEU A 342 -7.38 22.26 6.85
N PRO A 343 -6.54 22.95 6.06
CA PRO A 343 -6.09 24.31 6.39
C PRO A 343 -7.24 25.32 6.39
N LYS A 344 -8.22 25.18 5.51
CA LYS A 344 -9.36 26.08 5.38
C LYS A 344 -10.34 25.98 6.56
N LEU A 345 -10.55 24.78 7.07
CA LEU A 345 -11.37 24.52 8.25
C LEU A 345 -10.68 25.05 9.52
N ILE A 346 -9.37 24.81 9.65
CA ILE A 346 -8.60 25.23 10.83
C ILE A 346 -8.43 26.75 10.88
N SER A 347 -8.26 27.42 9.74
CA SER A 347 -8.14 28.88 9.67
C SER A 347 -9.47 29.63 9.82
N GLY A 348 -10.61 28.94 9.70
CA GLY A 348 -11.93 29.55 9.66
C GLY A 348 -12.31 30.14 8.28
N GLU A 349 -11.50 29.90 7.24
CA GLU A 349 -11.87 30.27 5.84
C GLU A 349 -13.19 29.57 5.42
N ILE A 350 -13.37 28.31 5.87
CA ILE A 350 -14.65 27.61 5.80
C ILE A 350 -15.26 27.61 7.20
N ASP A 351 -16.33 28.42 7.36
CA ASP A 351 -17.10 28.46 8.60
C ASP A 351 -18.03 27.23 8.68
N VAL A 352 -17.93 26.50 9.81
CA VAL A 352 -18.75 25.33 10.11
C VAL A 352 -19.73 25.59 11.27
N GLU A 353 -19.76 26.81 11.82
CA GLU A 353 -20.53 27.11 13.01
C GLU A 353 -22.02 26.82 12.83
N ASN A 354 -22.57 27.18 11.68
CA ASN A 354 -23.99 27.04 11.36
C ASN A 354 -24.33 25.75 10.58
N LEU A 355 -23.35 24.86 10.36
CA LEU A 355 -23.61 23.59 9.68
C LEU A 355 -24.22 22.57 10.64
N ASP A 356 -25.29 21.92 10.21
CA ASP A 356 -25.86 20.76 10.92
C ASP A 356 -25.02 19.51 10.61
N ILE A 357 -24.10 19.20 11.50
CA ILE A 357 -23.16 18.08 11.37
C ILE A 357 -23.34 17.18 12.58
N GLU A 358 -23.66 15.92 12.32
CA GLU A 358 -23.62 14.88 13.33
C GLU A 358 -22.21 14.75 13.90
N THR A 359 -22.02 15.15 15.15
CA THR A 359 -20.72 15.17 15.83
C THR A 359 -20.46 13.91 16.67
N GLU A 360 -21.40 12.97 16.71
CA GLU A 360 -21.19 11.67 17.33
C GLU A 360 -20.22 10.86 16.45
N ILE A 361 -18.94 10.96 16.79
CA ILE A 361 -17.94 10.00 16.30
C ILE A 361 -18.26 8.71 17.05
N ALA A 362 -18.93 7.75 16.38
CA ALA A 362 -19.12 6.42 16.94
C ALA A 362 -17.75 5.89 17.41
N ALA A 363 -17.67 5.60 18.69
CA ALA A 363 -16.49 5.12 19.40
C ALA A 363 -15.96 3.79 18.86
#